data_a16ba1fd18980479a8ea10188eabd9bb
#
_entry.id   a16ba1fd18980479a8ea10188eabd9bb
#
_cell.length_a   1.000
_cell.length_b   1.000
_cell.length_c   1.000
_cell.angle_alpha   90.00
_cell.angle_beta   90.00
_cell.angle_gamma   90.00
#
_symmetry.space_group_name_H-M   'P 1'
#
loop_
_entity.id
_entity.type
_entity.pdbx_description
1 polymer ?
#
loop_
_entity_poly.entity_id
_entity_poly.type
_entity_poly.pdbx_seq_one_letter_code
_entity_poly.pdbx_strand_id
1 'polypeptide(L)'
;MRIISIVGAIAVTTGFAVLSVALFVVDWEPWTVLDMVWMNLLGILFGAALLRISDIQARPTEDGLVVKNMVRTRRFDWGQILGVTFSPEGDDPWPLLDLTDGTTYAVMAIQHADGRRAHAEVARLRMLVSRRTHFKED
;
A
#
# COMPACT_ATOMS: atom_id res chain seq x y z
N MET A 1 7.92 -7.14 -4.72
CA MET A 1 6.54 -6.62 -4.78
C MET A 1 6.34 -5.62 -5.93
N ARG A 2 7.12 -4.53 -6.02
CA ARG A 2 6.93 -3.47 -7.03
C ARG A 2 6.93 -3.95 -8.49
N ILE A 3 7.85 -4.87 -8.87
CA ILE A 3 7.94 -5.42 -10.23
C ILE A 3 6.68 -6.22 -10.57
N ILE A 4 6.21 -7.06 -9.66
CA ILE A 4 5.00 -7.89 -9.86
C ILE A 4 3.78 -7.01 -10.09
N SER A 5 3.63 -5.91 -9.34
CA SER A 5 2.50 -4.99 -9.50
C SER A 5 2.59 -4.19 -10.81
N ILE A 6 3.79 -3.83 -11.25
CA ILE A 6 3.99 -3.16 -12.55
C ILE A 6 3.62 -4.13 -13.69
N VAL A 7 4.13 -5.36 -13.63
CA VAL A 7 3.79 -6.40 -14.64
C VAL A 7 2.29 -6.69 -14.63
N GLY A 8 1.68 -6.81 -13.43
CA GLY A 8 0.24 -6.99 -13.28
C GLY A 8 -0.57 -5.83 -13.85
N ALA A 9 -0.17 -4.59 -13.60
CA ALA A 9 -0.82 -3.40 -14.14
C ALA A 9 -0.76 -3.37 -15.68
N ILE A 10 0.41 -3.65 -16.25
CA ILE A 10 0.59 -3.74 -17.71
C ILE A 10 -0.28 -4.85 -18.28
N ALA A 11 -0.24 -6.05 -17.68
CA ALA A 11 -1.02 -7.20 -18.16
C ALA A 11 -2.53 -6.92 -18.13
N VAL A 12 -3.04 -6.34 -17.05
CA VAL A 12 -4.46 -5.99 -16.93
C VAL A 12 -4.84 -4.93 -17.96
N THR A 13 -4.12 -3.82 -18.04
CA THR A 13 -4.44 -2.75 -18.99
C THR A 13 -4.37 -3.25 -20.44
N THR A 14 -3.34 -4.03 -20.78
CA THR A 14 -3.21 -4.63 -22.13
C THR A 14 -4.31 -5.64 -22.40
N GLY A 15 -4.69 -6.47 -21.42
CA GLY A 15 -5.77 -7.44 -21.57
C GLY A 15 -7.11 -6.79 -21.88
N PHE A 16 -7.46 -5.70 -21.18
CA PHE A 16 -8.66 -4.93 -21.47
C PHE A 16 -8.63 -4.28 -22.85
N ALA A 17 -7.47 -3.74 -23.27
CA ALA A 17 -7.31 -3.15 -24.60
C ALA A 17 -7.45 -4.18 -25.71
N VAL A 18 -6.78 -5.33 -25.58
CA VAL A 18 -6.86 -6.43 -26.56
C VAL A 18 -8.28 -6.96 -26.66
N LEU A 19 -8.96 -7.20 -25.54
CA LEU A 19 -10.33 -7.68 -25.52
C LEU A 19 -11.29 -6.67 -26.18
N SER A 20 -11.11 -5.40 -25.87
CA SER A 20 -11.90 -4.30 -26.45
C SER A 20 -11.78 -4.24 -27.97
N VAL A 21 -10.56 -4.35 -28.50
CA VAL A 21 -10.30 -4.36 -29.93
C VAL A 21 -10.82 -5.66 -30.58
N ALA A 22 -10.64 -6.80 -29.92
CA ALA A 22 -11.11 -8.09 -30.43
C ALA A 22 -12.65 -8.10 -30.63
N LEU A 23 -13.40 -7.60 -29.65
CA LEU A 23 -14.86 -7.50 -29.72
C LEU A 23 -15.32 -6.54 -30.83
N PHE A 24 -14.57 -5.47 -31.05
CA PHE A 24 -14.85 -4.55 -32.15
C PHE A 24 -14.58 -5.16 -33.52
N VAL A 25 -13.47 -5.91 -33.70
CA VAL A 25 -13.07 -6.54 -34.95
C VAL A 25 -14.01 -7.70 -35.33
N VAL A 26 -14.52 -8.43 -34.33
CA VAL A 26 -15.47 -9.55 -34.54
C VAL A 26 -16.88 -9.05 -34.86
N ASP A 27 -17.10 -7.72 -34.83
CA ASP A 27 -18.39 -7.08 -35.06
C ASP A 27 -19.53 -7.67 -34.19
N TRP A 28 -19.19 -7.84 -32.91
CA TRP A 28 -20.12 -8.42 -31.94
C TRP A 28 -21.20 -7.41 -31.54
N GLU A 29 -22.41 -7.63 -32.03
CA GLU A 29 -23.56 -6.87 -31.53
C GLU A 29 -23.93 -7.32 -30.10
N PRO A 30 -24.09 -6.44 -29.16
CA PRO A 30 -24.33 -4.97 -29.21
C PRO A 30 -23.12 -4.09 -28.90
N TRP A 31 -21.88 -4.49 -29.22
CA TRP A 31 -20.67 -3.76 -28.88
C TRP A 31 -20.54 -2.41 -29.59
N THR A 32 -20.46 -1.32 -28.85
CA THR A 32 -20.38 0.04 -29.39
C THR A 32 -19.03 0.69 -29.11
N VAL A 33 -18.74 1.79 -29.80
CA VAL A 33 -17.55 2.62 -29.53
C VAL A 33 -17.56 3.12 -28.09
N LEU A 34 -18.73 3.39 -27.52
CA LEU A 34 -18.87 3.82 -26.13
C LEU A 34 -18.44 2.72 -25.14
N ASP A 35 -18.81 1.47 -25.42
CA ASP A 35 -18.40 0.30 -24.63
C ASP A 35 -16.88 0.11 -24.68
N MET A 36 -16.30 0.30 -25.86
CA MET A 36 -14.85 0.27 -26.05
C MET A 36 -14.14 1.33 -25.19
N VAL A 37 -14.65 2.57 -25.14
CA VAL A 37 -14.09 3.64 -24.29
C VAL A 37 -14.18 3.27 -22.82
N TRP A 38 -15.37 2.82 -22.36
CA TRP A 38 -15.57 2.42 -20.97
C TRP A 38 -14.69 1.24 -20.55
N MET A 39 -14.57 0.25 -21.43
CA MET A 39 -13.72 -0.92 -21.19
C MET A 39 -12.26 -0.54 -21.00
N ASN A 40 -11.72 0.32 -21.85
CA ASN A 40 -10.34 0.80 -21.73
C ASN A 40 -10.13 1.68 -20.51
N LEU A 41 -11.09 2.56 -20.19
CA LEU A 41 -11.05 3.39 -18.99
C LEU A 41 -11.01 2.52 -17.72
N LEU A 42 -11.80 1.44 -17.69
CA LEU A 42 -11.80 0.48 -16.58
C LEU A 42 -10.45 -0.24 -16.45
N GLY A 43 -9.85 -0.65 -17.56
CA GLY A 43 -8.52 -1.26 -17.60
C GLY A 43 -7.44 -0.32 -17.05
N ILE A 44 -7.48 0.95 -17.44
CA ILE A 44 -6.57 1.99 -16.92
C ILE A 44 -6.78 2.19 -15.42
N LEU A 45 -8.04 2.25 -14.96
CA LEU A 45 -8.37 2.41 -13.54
C LEU A 45 -7.82 1.25 -12.70
N PHE A 46 -8.00 0.01 -13.12
CA PHE A 46 -7.45 -1.16 -12.44
C PHE A 46 -5.92 -1.18 -12.46
N GLY A 47 -5.31 -0.84 -13.59
CA GLY A 47 -3.85 -0.72 -13.70
C GLY A 47 -3.30 0.34 -12.73
N ALA A 48 -3.93 1.50 -12.68
CA ALA A 48 -3.55 2.58 -11.75
C ALA A 48 -3.72 2.16 -10.28
N ALA A 49 -4.81 1.44 -9.95
CA ALA A 49 -5.02 0.91 -8.60
C ALA A 49 -3.92 -0.07 -8.19
N LEU A 50 -3.52 -1.00 -9.07
CA LEU A 50 -2.42 -1.93 -8.82
C LEU A 50 -1.09 -1.20 -8.59
N LEU A 51 -0.78 -0.18 -9.40
CA LEU A 51 0.41 0.64 -9.20
C LEU A 51 0.35 1.41 -7.88
N ARG A 52 -0.83 1.89 -7.49
CA ARG A 52 -1.02 2.62 -6.23
C ARG A 52 -0.79 1.75 -5.01
N ILE A 53 -1.28 0.50 -5.04
CA ILE A 53 -1.07 -0.47 -3.96
C ILE A 53 0.41 -0.83 -3.82
N SER A 54 1.15 -0.94 -4.93
CA SER A 54 2.57 -1.28 -4.92
C SER A 54 3.47 -0.24 -4.28
N ASP A 55 2.98 0.98 -4.11
CA ASP A 55 3.73 2.13 -3.60
C ASP A 55 3.56 2.32 -2.08
N ILE A 56 2.81 1.42 -1.42
CA ILE A 56 2.62 1.39 0.04
C ILE A 56 3.93 0.95 0.68
N GLN A 57 4.49 1.78 1.59
CA GLN A 57 5.75 1.51 2.26
C GLN A 57 5.93 2.29 3.56
N ALA A 58 6.70 1.75 4.48
CA ALA A 58 7.20 2.43 5.66
C ALA A 58 8.72 2.51 5.55
N ARG A 59 9.28 3.71 5.52
CA ARG A 59 10.72 3.95 5.39
C ARG A 59 11.25 4.68 6.60
N PRO A 60 12.14 4.08 7.40
CA PRO A 60 12.88 4.80 8.42
C PRO A 60 13.87 5.77 7.76
N THR A 61 13.96 6.98 8.30
CA THR A 61 14.93 8.00 7.96
C THR A 61 15.74 8.36 9.21
N GLU A 62 16.75 9.20 9.07
CA GLU A 62 17.53 9.66 10.22
C GLU A 62 16.66 10.41 11.22
N ASP A 63 15.75 11.26 10.74
CA ASP A 63 14.92 12.13 11.56
C ASP A 63 13.60 11.50 12.01
N GLY A 64 13.14 10.43 11.33
CA GLY A 64 11.82 9.88 11.63
C GLY A 64 11.42 8.70 10.76
N LEU A 65 10.12 8.45 10.71
CA LEU A 65 9.49 7.42 9.92
C LEU A 65 8.56 8.02 8.85
N VAL A 66 8.81 7.69 7.61
CA VAL A 66 7.91 8.05 6.49
C VAL A 66 6.98 6.87 6.21
N VAL A 67 5.70 7.05 6.47
CA VAL A 67 4.66 6.04 6.20
C VAL A 67 3.86 6.49 4.99
N LYS A 68 3.98 5.71 3.92
CA LYS A 68 3.21 5.90 2.69
C LYS A 68 2.13 4.83 2.61
N ASN A 69 0.91 5.22 2.93
CA ASN A 69 -0.29 4.40 2.81
C ASN A 69 -0.94 4.59 1.44
N MET A 70 -2.01 3.83 1.16
CA MET A 70 -2.72 3.86 -0.12
C MET A 70 -3.16 5.27 -0.54
N VAL A 71 -3.64 6.08 0.39
CA VAL A 71 -4.21 7.41 0.10
C VAL A 71 -3.29 8.54 0.55
N ARG A 72 -2.62 8.39 1.70
CA ARG A 72 -1.86 9.47 2.34
C ARG A 72 -0.42 9.05 2.65
N THR A 73 0.50 10.00 2.50
CA THR A 73 1.86 9.89 3.00
C THR A 73 2.01 10.81 4.19
N ARG A 74 2.50 10.29 5.32
CA ARG A 74 2.85 11.08 6.50
C ARG A 74 4.28 10.83 6.92
N ARG A 75 4.88 11.87 7.48
CA ARG A 75 6.20 11.81 8.13
C ARG A 75 6.00 12.04 9.61
N PHE A 76 6.63 11.22 10.41
CA PHE A 76 6.62 11.29 11.86
C PHE A 76 8.06 11.39 12.35
N ASP A 77 8.34 12.38 13.16
CA ASP A 77 9.62 12.44 13.86
C ASP A 77 9.68 11.31 14.90
N TRP A 78 10.86 10.78 15.17
CA TRP A 78 11.01 9.70 16.15
C TRP A 78 10.44 10.06 17.52
N GLY A 79 10.55 11.33 17.93
CA GLY A 79 9.97 11.83 19.20
C GLY A 79 8.44 11.91 19.21
N GLN A 80 7.77 11.77 18.08
CA GLN A 80 6.30 11.73 17.99
C GLN A 80 5.73 10.33 18.13
N ILE A 81 6.57 9.28 18.05
CA ILE A 81 6.15 7.89 18.08
C ILE A 81 6.42 7.32 19.48
N LEU A 82 5.35 7.01 20.23
CA LEU A 82 5.44 6.36 21.54
C LEU A 82 5.69 4.87 21.43
N GLY A 83 5.08 4.22 20.43
CA GLY A 83 5.14 2.79 20.29
C GLY A 83 4.50 2.27 19.02
N VAL A 84 4.48 0.95 18.91
CA VAL A 84 3.83 0.22 17.81
C VAL A 84 2.95 -0.87 18.39
N THR A 85 1.64 -0.72 18.23
CA THR A 85 0.65 -1.71 18.63
C THR A 85 0.34 -2.63 17.45
N PHE A 86 0.42 -3.93 17.71
CA PHE A 86 0.02 -4.96 16.76
C PHE A 86 -0.48 -6.17 17.53
N SER A 87 -1.76 -6.49 17.40
CA SER A 87 -2.39 -7.64 18.04
C SER A 87 -2.53 -8.78 17.05
N PRO A 88 -1.95 -9.94 17.31
CA PRO A 88 -2.10 -11.13 16.47
C PRO A 88 -3.54 -11.66 16.41
N GLU A 89 -4.32 -11.36 17.43
CA GLU A 89 -5.72 -11.79 17.62
C GLU A 89 -6.70 -10.62 17.43
N GLY A 90 -6.18 -9.41 17.12
CA GLY A 90 -6.98 -8.20 16.95
C GLY A 90 -7.63 -8.11 15.57
N ASP A 91 -8.70 -7.32 15.51
CA ASP A 91 -9.43 -7.01 14.26
C ASP A 91 -8.64 -6.11 13.31
N ASP A 92 -7.50 -5.55 13.75
CA ASP A 92 -6.71 -4.63 12.94
C ASP A 92 -5.84 -5.38 11.92
N PRO A 93 -6.03 -5.15 10.63
CA PRO A 93 -5.29 -5.84 9.58
C PRO A 93 -3.83 -5.34 9.42
N TRP A 94 -3.43 -4.28 10.12
CA TRP A 94 -2.10 -3.66 10.10
C TRP A 94 -1.68 -3.13 11.48
N PRO A 95 -0.36 -2.98 11.75
CA PRO A 95 0.11 -2.35 12.97
C PRO A 95 -0.22 -0.86 13.01
N LEU A 96 -0.43 -0.35 14.23
CA LEU A 96 -0.71 1.05 14.53
C LEU A 96 0.51 1.68 15.20
N LEU A 97 0.88 2.88 14.77
CA LEU A 97 1.80 3.75 15.50
C LEU A 97 1.00 4.49 16.56
N ASP A 98 1.44 4.42 17.80
CA ASP A 98 0.91 5.20 18.91
C ASP A 98 1.68 6.52 18.96
N LEU A 99 0.98 7.64 18.86
CA LEU A 99 1.59 8.97 18.77
C LEU A 99 1.48 9.75 20.08
N THR A 100 2.39 10.69 20.30
CA THR A 100 2.45 11.53 21.52
C THR A 100 1.25 12.46 21.68
N ASP A 101 0.52 12.73 20.61
CA ASP A 101 -0.75 13.50 20.63
C ASP A 101 -1.98 12.65 21.03
N GLY A 102 -1.77 11.38 21.37
CA GLY A 102 -2.83 10.42 21.73
C GLY A 102 -3.57 9.83 20.54
N THR A 103 -3.17 10.15 19.31
CA THR A 103 -3.75 9.53 18.10
C THR A 103 -2.97 8.31 17.68
N THR A 104 -3.58 7.49 16.82
CA THR A 104 -2.94 6.33 16.19
C THR A 104 -2.86 6.49 14.68
N TYR A 105 -1.85 5.85 14.05
CA TYR A 105 -1.69 5.88 12.61
C TYR A 105 -1.34 4.51 12.06
N ALA A 106 -2.14 4.02 11.10
CA ALA A 106 -1.98 2.70 10.51
C ALA A 106 -0.75 2.63 9.58
N VAL A 107 0.05 1.56 9.71
CA VAL A 107 1.19 1.25 8.84
C VAL A 107 0.76 0.14 7.87
N MET A 108 0.10 0.50 6.78
CA MET A 108 -0.44 -0.45 5.81
C MET A 108 0.63 -1.24 5.03
N ALA A 109 1.91 -0.83 5.15
CA ALA A 109 3.04 -1.54 4.56
C ALA A 109 3.29 -2.93 5.16
N ILE A 110 2.76 -3.18 6.37
CA ILE A 110 2.83 -4.46 7.07
C ILE A 110 1.40 -4.95 7.25
N GLN A 111 1.10 -6.11 6.71
CA GLN A 111 -0.26 -6.67 6.76
C GLN A 111 -0.30 -7.92 7.64
N HIS A 112 -1.34 -8.04 8.44
CA HIS A 112 -1.56 -9.22 9.29
C HIS A 112 -1.59 -10.52 8.46
N ALA A 113 -2.12 -10.46 7.24
CA ALA A 113 -2.17 -11.58 6.31
C ALA A 113 -0.79 -12.15 5.93
N ASP A 114 0.30 -11.39 6.11
CA ASP A 114 1.68 -11.88 5.88
C ASP A 114 2.20 -12.81 6.98
N GLY A 115 1.41 -13.07 8.02
CA GLY A 115 1.71 -14.03 9.09
C GLY A 115 3.05 -13.77 9.78
N ARG A 116 3.94 -14.79 9.81
CA ARG A 116 5.26 -14.68 10.49
C ARG A 116 6.12 -13.51 9.98
N ARG A 117 5.97 -13.13 8.72
CA ARG A 117 6.70 -11.99 8.13
C ARG A 117 6.23 -10.67 8.73
N ALA A 118 4.93 -10.50 8.94
CA ALA A 118 4.37 -9.31 9.60
C ALA A 118 4.93 -9.16 11.02
N HIS A 119 4.98 -10.25 11.80
CA HIS A 119 5.53 -10.22 13.17
C HIS A 119 7.01 -9.83 13.19
N ALA A 120 7.82 -10.33 12.24
CA ALA A 120 9.24 -9.98 12.14
C ALA A 120 9.43 -8.49 11.77
N GLU A 121 8.64 -7.97 10.85
CA GLU A 121 8.68 -6.54 10.44
C GLU A 121 8.20 -5.62 11.58
N VAL A 122 7.14 -6.00 12.31
CA VAL A 122 6.68 -5.26 13.49
C VAL A 122 7.74 -5.26 14.59
N ALA A 123 8.37 -6.40 14.87
CA ALA A 123 9.46 -6.49 15.84
C ALA A 123 10.63 -5.58 15.46
N ARG A 124 10.99 -5.54 14.18
CA ARG A 124 12.02 -4.65 13.65
C ARG A 124 11.62 -3.17 13.82
N LEU A 125 10.37 -2.83 13.50
CA LEU A 125 9.86 -1.47 13.66
C LEU A 125 9.86 -1.04 15.12
N ARG A 126 9.44 -1.91 16.05
CA ARG A 126 9.49 -1.66 17.50
C ARG A 126 10.92 -1.40 17.99
N MET A 127 11.89 -2.20 17.54
CA MET A 127 13.31 -1.99 17.88
C MET A 127 13.83 -0.65 17.36
N LEU A 128 13.43 -0.25 16.14
CA LEU A 128 13.84 1.04 15.58
C LEU A 128 13.27 2.21 16.39
N VAL A 129 11.99 2.15 16.73
CA VAL A 129 11.32 3.15 17.55
C VAL A 129 12.01 3.26 18.91
N SER A 130 12.19 2.15 19.64
CA SER A 130 12.80 2.16 20.97
C SER A 130 14.24 2.71 20.97
N ARG A 131 15.06 2.31 20.01
CA ARG A 131 16.44 2.82 19.88
C ARG A 131 16.48 4.32 19.63
N ARG A 132 15.60 4.86 18.81
CA ARG A 132 15.60 6.27 18.41
C ARG A 132 14.94 7.18 19.46
N THR A 133 14.02 6.65 20.26
CA THR A 133 13.43 7.41 21.37
C THR A 133 14.42 7.59 22.52
N HIS A 134 15.22 6.57 22.84
CA HIS A 134 16.24 6.69 23.91
C HIS A 134 17.44 7.57 23.56
N PHE A 135 17.79 7.74 22.29
CA PHE A 135 18.92 8.60 21.88
C PHE A 135 18.60 10.09 21.94
N LYS A 136 17.37 10.50 22.23
CA LYS A 136 16.97 11.91 22.27
C LYS A 136 16.83 12.46 23.72
N GLU A 137 17.04 11.62 24.73
CA GLU A 137 17.00 12.00 26.15
C GLU A 137 18.38 12.29 26.74
N ASP A 138 19.46 12.07 25.99
CA ASP A 138 20.85 12.46 26.34
C ASP A 138 21.28 13.70 25.53
#